data_24dafcd03fd032b481cac3f92db9f455
#
_entry.id   24dafcd03fd032b481cac3f92db9f455
#
_cell.length_a   1.000
_cell.length_b   1.000
_cell.length_c   1.000
_cell.angle_alpha   90.00
_cell.angle_beta   90.00
_cell.angle_gamma   90.00
#
_symmetry.space_group_name_H-M   'P 1'
#
loop_
_entity.id
_entity.type
_entity.pdbx_description
1 polymer ?
#
loop_
_entity_poly.entity_id
_entity_poly.type
_entity_poly.pdbx_seq_one_letter_code
_entity_poly.pdbx_strand_id
1 'polypeptide(L)'
;MRTGILTFHRGPNYGGFLQAWHMREAVRSLGRDAGLVNYQGARHHAAERVRWRGFSPAAMKGLVLHALKSRPFAAPVAGFCDDPLATDPADVPWGKFGTVVVGADVVWNFTNPTHGNDPAFFGAHPAQRNTRFTAYAPSCGDTPVDIDLPGYVTEGLKRFAGIHVRDETTAALVERATGARPPLVVDPTWLQPDPVAACRKIPAGLKYALVYGQGATGPRARVLGDFCRKRGLKVVSAAFPCEATTHRLYSIDPFEWVDLFRRAECVVTSTFHGLLYAIKYNKPLVFMVRPASRAKSALAIARCGLQDRVVEEGQPFAPDHLHHCLTNADGCEVPEQWRKQSLELLRLSLES
;
A
#
# COMPACT_ATOMS: atom_id res chain seq x y z
N MET A 1 -20.85 15.12 11.93
CA MET A 1 -19.82 15.61 11.00
C MET A 1 -19.15 14.42 10.35
N ARG A 2 -18.68 14.56 9.11
CA ARG A 2 -18.02 13.53 8.33
C ARG A 2 -16.60 13.24 8.85
N THR A 3 -16.14 11.99 8.77
CA THR A 3 -14.74 11.63 9.01
C THR A 3 -13.95 11.77 7.71
N GLY A 4 -12.90 12.61 7.72
CA GLY A 4 -11.97 12.75 6.60
C GLY A 4 -10.87 11.68 6.65
N ILE A 5 -10.47 11.14 5.50
CA ILE A 5 -9.31 10.24 5.41
C ILE A 5 -8.24 10.92 4.57
N LEU A 6 -7.12 11.24 5.19
CA LEU A 6 -5.97 11.90 4.58
C LEU A 6 -4.85 10.90 4.35
N THR A 7 -4.69 10.46 3.11
CA THR A 7 -3.70 9.47 2.69
C THR A 7 -3.35 9.59 1.21
N PHE A 8 -2.34 8.84 0.78
CA PHE A 8 -2.04 8.71 -0.65
C PHE A 8 -3.10 7.81 -1.32
N HIS A 9 -3.88 8.38 -2.21
CA HIS A 9 -4.98 7.69 -2.90
C HIS A 9 -5.00 7.91 -4.42
N ARG A 10 -4.10 8.75 -4.91
CA ARG A 10 -3.95 9.08 -6.33
C ARG A 10 -2.72 8.41 -6.92
N GLY A 11 -2.61 8.45 -8.25
CA GLY A 11 -1.53 7.81 -8.98
C GLY A 11 -1.77 6.33 -9.28
N PRO A 12 -0.95 5.72 -10.15
CA PRO A 12 -1.11 4.34 -10.60
C PRO A 12 -0.51 3.34 -9.60
N ASN A 13 -0.97 3.42 -8.33
CA ASN A 13 -0.54 2.58 -7.21
C ASN A 13 -1.74 1.82 -6.64
N TYR A 14 -1.87 0.53 -6.99
CA TYR A 14 -2.96 -0.32 -6.52
C TYR A 14 -3.05 -0.36 -4.99
N GLY A 15 -1.93 -0.55 -4.33
CA GLY A 15 -1.89 -0.60 -2.86
C GLY A 15 -2.29 0.72 -2.22
N GLY A 16 -1.77 1.84 -2.74
CA GLY A 16 -2.12 3.18 -2.24
C GLY A 16 -3.61 3.50 -2.39
N PHE A 17 -4.22 3.14 -3.53
CA PHE A 17 -5.65 3.31 -3.73
C PHE A 17 -6.47 2.38 -2.81
N LEU A 18 -6.13 1.08 -2.77
CA LEU A 18 -6.93 0.09 -2.04
C LEU A 18 -6.86 0.28 -0.52
N GLN A 19 -5.71 0.66 0.05
CA GLN A 19 -5.63 0.98 1.48
C GLN A 19 -6.52 2.18 1.85
N ALA A 20 -6.60 3.20 0.97
CA ALA A 20 -7.49 4.34 1.16
C ALA A 20 -8.97 3.92 1.08
N TRP A 21 -9.33 3.07 0.12
CA TRP A 21 -10.66 2.50 -0.01
C TRP A 21 -11.04 1.70 1.24
N HIS A 22 -10.18 0.79 1.69
CA HIS A 22 -10.44 -0.03 2.88
C HIS A 22 -10.53 0.80 4.16
N MET A 23 -9.75 1.87 4.30
CA MET A 23 -9.87 2.78 5.44
C MET A 23 -11.25 3.43 5.45
N ARG A 24 -11.74 3.93 4.30
CA ARG A 24 -13.08 4.49 4.21
C ARG A 24 -14.16 3.47 4.60
N GLU A 25 -14.07 2.26 4.08
CA GLU A 25 -15.06 1.22 4.37
C GLU A 25 -14.98 0.74 5.84
N ALA A 26 -13.77 0.72 6.42
CA ALA A 26 -13.61 0.42 7.85
C ALA A 26 -14.29 1.47 8.72
N VAL A 27 -14.11 2.76 8.44
CA VAL A 27 -14.79 3.84 9.17
C VAL A 27 -16.31 3.79 8.99
N ARG A 28 -16.77 3.48 7.76
CA ARG A 28 -18.21 3.30 7.47
C ARG A 28 -18.82 2.10 8.18
N SER A 29 -18.10 1.00 8.30
CA SER A 29 -18.57 -0.18 9.05
C SER A 29 -18.74 0.07 10.55
N LEU A 30 -18.10 1.12 11.06
CA LEU A 30 -18.28 1.62 12.42
C LEU A 30 -19.45 2.62 12.56
N GLY A 31 -20.31 2.72 11.53
CA GLY A 31 -21.51 3.58 11.55
C GLY A 31 -21.24 5.08 11.32
N ARG A 32 -20.04 5.45 10.80
CA ARG A 32 -19.68 6.85 10.57
C ARG A 32 -19.66 7.18 9.08
N ASP A 33 -20.13 8.36 8.69
CA ASP A 33 -19.89 8.88 7.34
C ASP A 33 -18.41 9.17 7.16
N ALA A 34 -17.84 8.68 6.05
CA ALA A 34 -16.43 8.82 5.74
C ALA A 34 -16.19 9.18 4.27
N GLY A 35 -15.23 10.08 4.05
CA GLY A 35 -14.80 10.48 2.71
C GLY A 35 -13.32 10.79 2.66
N LEU A 36 -12.76 10.78 1.45
CA LEU A 36 -11.36 11.14 1.25
C LEU A 36 -11.19 12.67 1.35
N VAL A 37 -10.14 13.08 2.03
CA VAL A 37 -9.59 14.43 1.87
C VAL A 37 -8.84 14.42 0.54
N ASN A 38 -9.42 15.04 -0.49
CA ASN A 38 -8.85 15.01 -1.85
C ASN A 38 -7.67 15.97 -1.96
N TYR A 39 -6.59 15.61 -1.28
CA TYR A 39 -5.35 16.37 -1.18
C TYR A 39 -4.16 15.57 -1.72
N GLN A 40 -3.33 16.24 -2.49
CA GLN A 40 -2.04 15.75 -2.94
C GLN A 40 -1.08 16.94 -3.03
N GLY A 41 -0.13 17.06 -2.10
CA GLY A 41 0.80 18.19 -2.05
C GLY A 41 1.45 18.50 -3.38
N ALA A 42 1.68 19.77 -3.69
CA ALA A 42 2.11 20.26 -5.01
C ALA A 42 3.36 19.53 -5.55
N ARG A 43 4.33 19.20 -4.68
CA ARG A 43 5.55 18.46 -5.07
C ARG A 43 5.21 17.03 -5.50
N HIS A 44 4.37 16.33 -4.75
CA HIS A 44 3.90 14.98 -5.06
C HIS A 44 3.11 14.98 -6.37
N HIS A 45 2.16 15.89 -6.51
CA HIS A 45 1.38 16.06 -7.73
C HIS A 45 2.25 16.32 -8.96
N ALA A 46 3.26 17.21 -8.83
CA ALA A 46 4.19 17.49 -9.91
C ALA A 46 5.08 16.30 -10.29
N ALA A 47 5.45 15.47 -9.32
CA ALA A 47 6.28 14.29 -9.56
C ALA A 47 5.52 13.14 -10.26
N GLU A 48 4.22 12.98 -9.99
CA GLU A 48 3.38 11.98 -10.66
C GLU A 48 2.99 12.37 -12.08
N ARG A 49 3.06 13.66 -12.43
CA ARG A 49 2.86 14.11 -13.80
C ARG A 49 4.05 13.68 -14.64
N VAL A 50 3.81 12.88 -15.66
CA VAL A 50 4.86 12.53 -16.63
C VAL A 50 5.33 13.79 -17.33
N ARG A 51 6.56 14.21 -17.02
CA ARG A 51 7.22 15.30 -17.74
C ARG A 51 7.67 14.74 -19.09
N TRP A 52 7.29 15.45 -20.16
CA TRP A 52 7.85 15.24 -21.49
C TRP A 52 9.39 15.34 -21.41
N ARG A 53 10.08 14.22 -21.66
CA ARG A 53 11.54 14.14 -21.62
C ARG A 53 12.18 14.09 -23.00
N GLY A 54 11.49 14.63 -24.02
CA GLY A 54 11.96 14.65 -25.42
C GLY A 54 11.42 13.50 -26.28
N PHE A 55 11.84 13.45 -27.53
CA PHE A 55 11.32 12.54 -28.57
C PHE A 55 12.07 11.20 -28.66
N SER A 56 12.88 10.81 -27.65
CA SER A 56 13.53 9.50 -27.72
C SER A 56 12.52 8.35 -27.65
N PRO A 57 12.78 7.19 -28.33
CA PRO A 57 11.89 6.02 -28.25
C PRO A 57 11.66 5.54 -26.81
N ALA A 58 12.67 5.67 -25.94
CA ALA A 58 12.57 5.31 -24.54
C ALA A 58 11.62 6.25 -23.76
N ALA A 59 11.69 7.56 -24.03
CA ALA A 59 10.79 8.56 -23.43
C ALA A 59 9.34 8.33 -23.88
N MET A 60 9.11 8.09 -25.16
CA MET A 60 7.79 7.77 -25.72
C MET A 60 7.22 6.48 -25.11
N LYS A 61 8.01 5.42 -25.03
CA LYS A 61 7.60 4.17 -24.36
C LYS A 61 7.24 4.39 -22.89
N GLY A 62 8.00 5.20 -22.16
CA GLY A 62 7.71 5.57 -20.77
C GLY A 62 6.38 6.30 -20.63
N LEU A 63 6.09 7.26 -21.52
CA LEU A 63 4.84 8.01 -21.54
C LEU A 63 3.63 7.09 -21.79
N VAL A 64 3.71 6.23 -22.80
CA VAL A 64 2.63 5.27 -23.12
C VAL A 64 2.40 4.30 -21.95
N LEU A 65 3.44 3.74 -21.37
CA LEU A 65 3.31 2.83 -20.23
C LEU A 65 2.70 3.52 -19.00
N HIS A 66 3.06 4.77 -18.74
CA HIS A 66 2.45 5.54 -17.67
C HIS A 66 0.96 5.80 -17.94
N ALA A 67 0.60 6.23 -19.14
CA ALA A 67 -0.79 6.44 -19.52
C ALA A 67 -1.63 5.15 -19.40
N LEU A 68 -1.09 4.01 -19.86
CA LEU A 68 -1.73 2.70 -19.73
C LEU A 68 -1.95 2.29 -18.27
N LYS A 69 -1.01 2.60 -17.38
CA LYS A 69 -1.12 2.31 -15.94
C LYS A 69 -2.08 3.27 -15.22
N SER A 70 -2.11 4.55 -15.60
CA SER A 70 -2.89 5.58 -14.90
C SER A 70 -4.37 5.58 -15.29
N ARG A 71 -4.68 5.28 -16.56
CA ARG A 71 -6.05 5.32 -17.10
C ARG A 71 -7.07 4.51 -16.29
N PRO A 72 -6.79 3.27 -15.83
CA PRO A 72 -7.75 2.48 -15.06
C PRO A 72 -8.08 3.05 -13.68
N PHE A 73 -7.24 3.95 -13.15
CA PHE A 73 -7.48 4.60 -11.86
C PHE A 73 -8.39 5.81 -11.94
N ALA A 74 -8.58 6.39 -13.12
CA ALA A 74 -9.31 7.67 -13.28
C ALA A 74 -10.74 7.60 -12.76
N ALA A 75 -11.52 6.59 -13.19
CA ALA A 75 -12.90 6.44 -12.76
C ALA A 75 -13.03 6.01 -11.28
N PRO A 76 -12.29 5.00 -10.78
CA PRO A 76 -12.28 4.68 -9.35
C PRO A 76 -11.93 5.87 -8.46
N VAL A 77 -10.90 6.64 -8.81
CA VAL A 77 -10.50 7.82 -8.02
C VAL A 77 -11.58 8.92 -8.08
N ALA A 78 -12.17 9.18 -9.25
CA ALA A 78 -13.25 10.16 -9.40
C ALA A 78 -14.49 9.78 -8.58
N GLY A 79 -14.88 8.50 -8.56
CA GLY A 79 -15.99 8.01 -7.73
C GLY A 79 -15.67 7.93 -6.23
N PHE A 80 -14.45 8.25 -5.83
CA PHE A 80 -13.95 8.11 -4.48
C PHE A 80 -13.77 9.48 -3.77
N CYS A 81 -13.66 10.56 -4.53
CA CYS A 81 -13.42 11.91 -4.04
C CYS A 81 -14.61 12.82 -4.36
N ASP A 82 -15.21 13.43 -3.35
CA ASP A 82 -16.36 14.33 -3.51
C ASP A 82 -15.95 15.79 -3.77
N ASP A 83 -14.74 16.18 -3.36
CA ASP A 83 -14.21 17.53 -3.52
C ASP A 83 -13.20 17.60 -4.68
N PRO A 84 -12.99 18.78 -5.29
CA PRO A 84 -11.87 18.98 -6.21
C PRO A 84 -10.53 18.64 -5.59
N LEU A 85 -9.53 18.31 -6.43
CA LEU A 85 -8.18 18.11 -5.96
C LEU A 85 -7.59 19.42 -5.44
N ALA A 86 -7.18 19.42 -4.15
CA ALA A 86 -6.35 20.45 -3.57
C ALA A 86 -4.86 20.06 -3.65
N THR A 87 -4.01 21.02 -4.01
CA THR A 87 -2.55 20.87 -4.01
C THR A 87 -1.88 21.73 -2.94
N ASP A 88 -2.63 22.64 -2.35
CA ASP A 88 -2.27 23.41 -1.16
C ASP A 88 -3.21 23.00 -0.01
N PRO A 89 -2.71 22.77 1.20
CA PRO A 89 -3.58 22.49 2.35
C PRO A 89 -4.57 23.61 2.67
N ALA A 90 -4.30 24.86 2.26
CA ALA A 90 -5.21 25.98 2.45
C ALA A 90 -6.50 25.86 1.62
N ASP A 91 -6.46 25.14 0.49
CA ASP A 91 -7.60 24.92 -0.40
C ASP A 91 -8.49 23.74 0.06
N VAL A 92 -8.05 22.98 1.04
CA VAL A 92 -8.83 21.85 1.58
C VAL A 92 -9.95 22.38 2.48
N PRO A 93 -11.21 21.95 2.29
CA PRO A 93 -12.34 22.37 3.13
C PRO A 93 -12.35 21.62 4.49
N TRP A 94 -11.34 21.86 5.33
CA TRP A 94 -11.16 21.17 6.63
C TRP A 94 -12.39 21.19 7.51
N GLY A 95 -13.18 22.28 7.49
CA GLY A 95 -14.39 22.43 8.28
C GLY A 95 -15.53 21.45 7.96
N LYS A 96 -15.44 20.71 6.83
CA LYS A 96 -16.39 19.62 6.51
C LYS A 96 -16.19 18.39 7.40
N PHE A 97 -14.98 18.23 7.98
CA PHE A 97 -14.60 17.03 8.71
C PHE A 97 -14.58 17.29 10.22
N GLY A 98 -15.30 16.48 10.97
CA GLY A 98 -15.26 16.51 12.43
C GLY A 98 -13.97 15.91 12.97
N THR A 99 -13.47 14.87 12.32
CA THR A 99 -12.18 14.22 12.61
C THR A 99 -11.52 13.84 11.28
N VAL A 100 -10.20 13.97 11.21
CA VAL A 100 -9.40 13.49 10.08
C VAL A 100 -8.51 12.34 10.54
N VAL A 101 -8.64 11.18 9.89
CA VAL A 101 -7.76 10.02 10.05
C VAL A 101 -6.61 10.16 9.07
N VAL A 102 -5.39 10.28 9.58
CA VAL A 102 -4.17 10.29 8.76
C VAL A 102 -3.65 8.86 8.62
N GLY A 103 -3.42 8.46 7.40
CA GLY A 103 -2.92 7.11 7.08
C GLY A 103 -3.96 6.30 6.28
N ALA A 104 -3.62 5.13 5.85
CA ALA A 104 -2.33 4.47 6.01
C ALA A 104 -1.26 5.00 5.02
N ASP A 105 -0.45 4.09 4.53
CA ASP A 105 0.65 4.32 3.59
C ASP A 105 1.86 5.08 4.21
N VAL A 106 2.87 5.40 3.39
CA VAL A 106 4.13 6.03 3.82
C VAL A 106 4.01 7.55 3.94
N VAL A 107 2.89 8.01 4.48
CA VAL A 107 2.55 9.44 4.60
C VAL A 107 3.45 10.21 5.56
N TRP A 108 4.18 9.51 6.45
CA TRP A 108 5.11 10.08 7.42
C TRP A 108 6.59 9.90 7.06
N ASN A 109 6.89 9.52 5.82
CA ASN A 109 8.27 9.49 5.31
C ASN A 109 8.75 10.91 4.98
N PHE A 110 9.03 11.72 6.00
CA PHE A 110 9.41 13.14 5.82
C PHE A 110 10.80 13.33 5.20
N THR A 111 11.59 12.29 5.07
CA THR A 111 12.87 12.33 4.35
C THR A 111 12.72 12.17 2.84
N ASN A 112 11.56 11.72 2.37
CA ASN A 112 11.31 11.59 0.94
C ASN A 112 11.08 12.98 0.32
N PRO A 113 11.91 13.40 -0.65
CA PRO A 113 11.85 14.75 -1.21
C PRO A 113 10.60 14.99 -2.09
N THR A 114 9.93 13.92 -2.49
CA THR A 114 8.80 13.99 -3.43
C THR A 114 7.46 14.14 -2.71
N HIS A 115 7.21 13.31 -1.71
CA HIS A 115 5.88 13.20 -1.09
C HIS A 115 5.89 13.19 0.45
N GLY A 116 7.04 13.20 1.10
CA GLY A 116 7.11 13.00 2.55
C GLY A 116 7.29 14.27 3.36
N ASN A 117 7.95 15.27 2.84
CA ASN A 117 8.16 16.55 3.54
C ASN A 117 6.93 17.46 3.35
N ASP A 118 5.81 17.06 3.97
CA ASP A 118 4.53 17.75 3.87
C ASP A 118 3.87 17.86 5.26
N PRO A 119 3.88 19.06 5.87
CA PRO A 119 3.30 19.28 7.20
C PRO A 119 1.81 18.92 7.31
N ALA A 120 1.08 18.87 6.20
CA ALA A 120 -0.35 18.53 6.22
C ALA A 120 -0.62 17.12 6.76
N PHE A 121 0.26 16.15 6.49
CA PHE A 121 0.12 14.78 7.01
C PHE A 121 0.49 14.65 8.49
N PHE A 122 1.07 15.70 9.08
CA PHE A 122 1.36 15.77 10.51
C PHE A 122 0.39 16.69 11.28
N GLY A 123 -0.69 17.16 10.62
CA GLY A 123 -1.61 18.10 11.22
C GLY A 123 -0.97 19.45 11.59
N ALA A 124 0.17 19.79 11.00
CA ALA A 124 1.01 20.92 11.36
C ALA A 124 0.84 22.14 10.44
N HIS A 125 -0.02 22.07 9.43
CA HIS A 125 -0.26 23.24 8.57
C HIS A 125 -1.23 24.24 9.24
N PRO A 126 -1.01 25.57 9.15
CA PRO A 126 -1.86 26.58 9.80
C PRO A 126 -3.37 26.47 9.48
N ALA A 127 -3.73 26.08 8.25
CA ALA A 127 -5.12 25.87 7.87
C ALA A 127 -5.83 24.74 8.63
N GLN A 128 -5.07 23.86 9.32
CA GLN A 128 -5.55 22.70 10.04
C GLN A 128 -5.70 22.92 11.55
N ARG A 129 -5.48 24.14 12.05
CA ARG A 129 -5.40 24.43 13.51
C ARG A 129 -6.64 24.01 14.30
N ASN A 130 -7.81 24.04 13.67
CA ASN A 130 -9.11 23.70 14.28
C ASN A 130 -9.58 22.28 13.91
N THR A 131 -8.77 21.49 13.23
CA THR A 131 -9.11 20.14 12.81
C THR A 131 -8.62 19.15 13.86
N ARG A 132 -9.48 18.22 14.24
CA ARG A 132 -9.12 17.09 15.10
C ARG A 132 -8.49 15.99 14.25
N PHE A 133 -7.32 15.50 14.65
CA PHE A 133 -6.59 14.45 13.97
C PHE A 133 -6.47 13.19 14.82
N THR A 134 -6.59 12.04 14.16
CA THR A 134 -6.12 10.75 14.65
C THR A 134 -5.33 10.07 13.54
N ALA A 135 -4.49 9.08 13.87
CA ALA A 135 -3.70 8.36 12.89
C ALA A 135 -3.96 6.86 12.97
N TYR A 136 -4.15 6.24 11.80
CA TYR A 136 -4.29 4.80 11.68
C TYR A 136 -3.38 4.24 10.60
N ALA A 137 -2.45 3.36 11.01
CA ALA A 137 -1.51 2.64 10.17
C ALA A 137 -0.60 3.50 9.25
N PRO A 138 -0.28 4.79 9.56
CA PRO A 138 0.75 5.49 8.81
C PRO A 138 2.11 4.80 8.98
N SER A 139 3.00 5.04 8.02
CA SER A 139 4.37 4.54 8.03
C SER A 139 5.35 5.68 7.71
N CYS A 140 6.50 5.68 8.37
CA CYS A 140 7.63 6.54 8.00
C CYS A 140 8.52 5.90 6.92
N GLY A 141 8.17 4.70 6.45
CA GLY A 141 8.90 4.00 5.39
C GLY A 141 10.31 3.62 5.80
N ASP A 142 11.28 4.12 5.04
CA ASP A 142 12.71 3.93 5.23
C ASP A 142 13.40 5.12 5.93
N THR A 143 12.63 6.03 6.54
CA THR A 143 13.17 7.12 7.36
C THR A 143 14.02 6.55 8.50
N PRO A 144 15.30 6.96 8.66
CA PRO A 144 16.13 6.52 9.77
C PRO A 144 15.53 6.90 11.12
N VAL A 145 15.59 5.99 12.10
CA VAL A 145 14.98 6.24 13.43
C VAL A 145 15.74 7.28 14.23
N ASP A 146 17.03 7.40 14.01
CA ASP A 146 17.95 8.31 14.70
C ASP A 146 18.07 9.70 14.08
N ILE A 147 17.39 9.95 12.95
CA ILE A 147 17.41 11.26 12.27
C ILE A 147 16.80 12.36 13.15
N ASP A 148 17.32 13.58 13.01
CA ASP A 148 16.71 14.75 13.66
C ASP A 148 15.30 14.99 13.17
N LEU A 149 14.35 15.12 14.12
CA LEU A 149 12.95 15.33 13.80
C LEU A 149 12.70 16.83 13.53
N PRO A 150 12.18 17.20 12.35
CA PRO A 150 11.74 18.57 12.11
C PRO A 150 10.69 19.01 13.13
N GLY A 151 10.69 20.29 13.51
CA GLY A 151 9.75 20.83 14.49
C GLY A 151 8.29 20.56 14.14
N TYR A 152 7.90 20.65 12.87
CA TYR A 152 6.53 20.37 12.43
C TYR A 152 6.13 18.89 12.62
N VAL A 153 7.07 17.94 12.61
CA VAL A 153 6.83 16.54 12.91
C VAL A 153 6.53 16.37 14.39
N THR A 154 7.42 16.88 15.24
CA THR A 154 7.29 16.74 16.70
C THR A 154 6.05 17.45 17.23
N GLU A 155 5.82 18.70 16.85
CA GLU A 155 4.67 19.47 17.29
C GLU A 155 3.36 18.95 16.66
N GLY A 156 3.44 18.51 15.42
CA GLY A 156 2.27 17.92 14.74
C GLY A 156 1.80 16.63 15.43
N LEU A 157 2.69 15.67 15.66
CA LEU A 157 2.34 14.38 16.27
C LEU A 157 1.75 14.53 17.68
N LYS A 158 2.19 15.51 18.47
CA LYS A 158 1.62 15.81 19.81
C LYS A 158 0.16 16.28 19.76
N ARG A 159 -0.32 16.74 18.61
CA ARG A 159 -1.71 17.21 18.43
C ARG A 159 -2.71 16.10 18.11
N PHE A 160 -2.22 14.88 17.79
CA PHE A 160 -3.10 13.77 17.44
C PHE A 160 -3.82 13.25 18.68
N ALA A 161 -5.14 13.09 18.61
CA ALA A 161 -5.95 12.52 19.68
C ALA A 161 -5.66 11.02 19.92
N GLY A 162 -5.20 10.31 18.86
CA GLY A 162 -4.77 8.92 18.95
C GLY A 162 -3.85 8.58 17.79
N ILE A 163 -2.83 7.77 18.05
CA ILE A 163 -1.88 7.33 17.04
C ILE A 163 -1.75 5.80 17.10
N HIS A 164 -2.00 5.14 15.96
CA HIS A 164 -1.85 3.70 15.78
C HIS A 164 -1.06 3.46 14.50
N VAL A 165 0.05 2.74 14.55
CA VAL A 165 0.97 2.61 13.42
C VAL A 165 1.11 1.16 12.95
N ARG A 166 1.56 0.92 11.71
CA ARG A 166 1.63 -0.44 11.14
C ARG A 166 3.01 -1.08 11.16
N ASP A 167 4.05 -0.40 11.62
CA ASP A 167 5.41 -0.93 11.66
C ASP A 167 6.22 -0.37 12.84
N GLU A 168 7.22 -1.15 13.26
CA GLU A 168 8.07 -0.88 14.42
C GLU A 168 8.92 0.39 14.25
N THR A 169 9.40 0.67 13.03
CA THR A 169 10.20 1.86 12.72
C THR A 169 9.39 3.12 12.99
N THR A 170 8.13 3.13 12.54
CA THR A 170 7.22 4.25 12.78
C THR A 170 6.85 4.36 14.25
N ALA A 171 6.67 3.22 14.96
CA ALA A 171 6.40 3.24 16.40
C ALA A 171 7.56 3.89 17.19
N ALA A 172 8.80 3.53 16.87
CA ALA A 172 9.98 4.12 17.49
C ALA A 172 10.12 5.64 17.20
N LEU A 173 9.81 6.06 15.99
CA LEU A 173 9.83 7.47 15.61
C LEU A 173 8.78 8.28 16.39
N VAL A 174 7.53 7.77 16.49
CA VAL A 174 6.47 8.41 17.27
C VAL A 174 6.82 8.48 18.75
N GLU A 175 7.37 7.41 19.32
CA GLU A 175 7.82 7.37 20.71
C GLU A 175 8.87 8.44 21.00
N ARG A 176 9.86 8.64 20.10
CA ARG A 176 10.83 9.72 20.21
C ARG A 176 10.19 11.12 20.13
N ALA A 177 9.19 11.30 19.27
CA ALA A 177 8.53 12.59 19.07
C ALA A 177 7.59 12.98 20.22
N THR A 178 6.90 11.99 20.83
CA THR A 178 5.78 12.21 21.75
C THR A 178 6.06 11.73 23.18
N GLY A 179 7.05 10.89 23.39
CA GLY A 179 7.32 10.21 24.66
C GLY A 179 6.43 8.96 24.90
N ALA A 180 5.54 8.61 23.98
CA ALA A 180 4.64 7.47 24.11
C ALA A 180 4.72 6.56 22.89
N ARG A 181 4.87 5.24 23.14
CA ARG A 181 4.90 4.24 22.07
C ARG A 181 3.48 3.89 21.60
N PRO A 182 3.15 4.10 20.32
CA PRO A 182 1.83 3.83 19.80
C PRO A 182 1.58 2.30 19.63
N PRO A 183 0.32 1.83 19.75
CA PRO A 183 -0.04 0.48 19.39
C PRO A 183 0.21 0.16 17.91
N LEU A 184 0.57 -1.11 17.66
CA LEU A 184 0.75 -1.65 16.32
C LEU A 184 -0.54 -2.25 15.80
N VAL A 185 -0.97 -1.84 14.61
CA VAL A 185 -2.22 -2.25 13.96
C VAL A 185 -1.97 -2.88 12.59
N VAL A 186 -2.97 -3.60 12.08
CA VAL A 186 -2.96 -4.12 10.71
C VAL A 186 -3.14 -2.99 9.69
N ASP A 187 -2.61 -3.19 8.49
CA ASP A 187 -2.94 -2.31 7.36
C ASP A 187 -4.45 -2.33 7.07
N PRO A 188 -5.07 -1.22 6.66
CA PRO A 188 -6.50 -1.17 6.36
C PRO A 188 -7.00 -2.22 5.38
N THR A 189 -6.14 -2.69 4.46
CA THR A 189 -6.49 -3.74 3.49
C THR A 189 -6.94 -5.05 4.14
N TRP A 190 -6.62 -5.26 5.42
CA TRP A 190 -7.05 -6.44 6.19
C TRP A 190 -8.30 -6.21 7.04
N LEU A 191 -8.77 -4.97 7.18
CA LEU A 191 -9.91 -4.67 8.05
C LEU A 191 -11.25 -5.08 7.46
N GLN A 192 -11.42 -4.96 6.14
CA GLN A 192 -12.69 -5.17 5.44
C GLN A 192 -12.55 -6.14 4.27
N PRO A 193 -13.63 -6.83 3.88
CA PRO A 193 -13.68 -7.60 2.64
C PRO A 193 -13.38 -6.72 1.42
N ASP A 194 -12.84 -7.32 0.37
CA ASP A 194 -12.62 -6.64 -0.90
C ASP A 194 -13.90 -6.59 -1.73
N PRO A 195 -14.09 -5.57 -2.57
CA PRO A 195 -15.15 -5.54 -3.54
C PRO A 195 -14.99 -6.69 -4.55
N VAL A 196 -16.11 -7.21 -5.03
CA VAL A 196 -16.12 -8.27 -6.04
C VAL A 196 -16.06 -7.65 -7.43
N ALA A 197 -14.90 -7.80 -8.09
CA ALA A 197 -14.74 -7.42 -9.49
C ALA A 197 -13.94 -8.52 -10.19
N ALA A 198 -14.43 -9.02 -11.31
CA ALA A 198 -13.77 -10.07 -12.08
C ALA A 198 -12.82 -9.46 -13.12
N CYS A 199 -11.55 -9.84 -13.10
CA CYS A 199 -10.60 -9.45 -14.14
C CYS A 199 -10.89 -10.21 -15.43
N ARG A 200 -11.55 -9.54 -16.38
CA ARG A 200 -11.93 -10.11 -17.68
C ARG A 200 -10.75 -10.34 -18.63
N LYS A 201 -9.57 -9.79 -18.30
CA LYS A 201 -8.35 -9.97 -19.10
C LYS A 201 -7.67 -11.32 -18.85
N ILE A 202 -8.10 -12.04 -17.85
CA ILE A 202 -7.64 -13.40 -17.54
C ILE A 202 -8.80 -14.38 -17.79
N PRO A 203 -8.63 -15.38 -18.69
CA PRO A 203 -9.66 -16.37 -18.96
C PRO A 203 -10.15 -17.06 -17.67
N ALA A 204 -11.44 -17.39 -17.65
CA ALA A 204 -11.99 -18.22 -16.59
C ALA A 204 -11.31 -19.60 -16.59
N GLY A 205 -10.95 -20.12 -15.41
CA GLY A 205 -10.29 -21.43 -15.28
C GLY A 205 -8.78 -21.43 -15.61
N LEU A 206 -8.17 -20.30 -16.01
CA LEU A 206 -6.72 -20.23 -16.19
C LEU A 206 -6.02 -20.45 -14.83
N LYS A 207 -5.18 -21.46 -14.72
CA LYS A 207 -4.31 -21.70 -13.57
C LYS A 207 -3.00 -20.94 -13.75
N TYR A 208 -2.62 -20.12 -12.77
CA TYR A 208 -1.43 -19.28 -12.90
C TYR A 208 -0.73 -18.95 -11.57
N ALA A 209 0.56 -18.69 -11.69
CA ALA A 209 1.34 -17.96 -10.69
C ALA A 209 1.26 -16.45 -10.99
N LEU A 210 0.90 -15.65 -9.98
CA LEU A 210 0.88 -14.19 -10.10
C LEU A 210 2.24 -13.62 -9.73
N VAL A 211 2.81 -12.77 -10.59
CA VAL A 211 4.01 -11.99 -10.31
C VAL A 211 3.62 -10.52 -10.18
N TYR A 212 3.83 -9.95 -9.00
CA TYR A 212 3.57 -8.54 -8.73
C TYR A 212 4.73 -7.87 -7.99
N GLY A 213 5.58 -7.18 -8.74
CA GLY A 213 6.76 -6.53 -8.22
C GLY A 213 7.96 -6.68 -9.12
N GLN A 214 9.09 -6.12 -8.70
CA GLN A 214 10.36 -6.18 -9.43
C GLN A 214 11.20 -7.36 -8.93
N GLY A 215 12.20 -7.78 -9.72
CA GLY A 215 13.20 -8.77 -9.32
C GLY A 215 12.99 -10.20 -9.83
N ALA A 216 11.84 -10.51 -10.45
CA ALA A 216 11.62 -11.79 -11.13
C ALA A 216 12.19 -11.75 -12.57
N THR A 217 13.50 -11.53 -12.71
CA THR A 217 14.24 -11.41 -13.97
C THR A 217 15.45 -12.35 -13.98
N GLY A 218 16.05 -12.59 -15.14
CA GLY A 218 17.26 -13.40 -15.32
C GLY A 218 17.11 -14.82 -14.74
N PRO A 219 18.08 -15.28 -13.91
CA PRO A 219 18.05 -16.63 -13.31
C PRO A 219 16.77 -16.89 -12.50
N ARG A 220 16.26 -15.90 -11.75
CA ARG A 220 15.00 -16.04 -11.00
C ARG A 220 13.80 -16.31 -11.90
N ALA A 221 13.72 -15.60 -13.04
CA ALA A 221 12.63 -15.80 -13.99
C ALA A 221 12.70 -17.19 -14.64
N ARG A 222 13.91 -17.71 -14.94
CA ARG A 222 14.08 -19.07 -15.46
C ARG A 222 13.60 -20.13 -14.47
N VAL A 223 14.03 -20.07 -13.21
CA VAL A 223 13.61 -21.04 -12.18
C VAL A 223 12.09 -20.99 -11.95
N LEU A 224 11.50 -19.79 -11.91
CA LEU A 224 10.05 -19.62 -11.81
C LEU A 224 9.31 -20.19 -13.02
N GLY A 225 9.81 -19.94 -14.24
CA GLY A 225 9.23 -20.46 -15.48
C GLY A 225 9.27 -21.98 -15.54
N ASP A 226 10.36 -22.60 -15.09
CA ASP A 226 10.50 -24.06 -15.00
C ASP A 226 9.54 -24.67 -13.97
N PHE A 227 9.43 -24.06 -12.80
CA PHE A 227 8.45 -24.45 -11.78
C PHE A 227 7.02 -24.40 -12.35
N CYS A 228 6.63 -23.28 -12.96
CA CYS A 228 5.29 -23.12 -13.51
C CYS A 228 5.00 -24.11 -14.63
N ARG A 229 5.94 -24.34 -15.54
CA ARG A 229 5.81 -25.28 -16.66
C ARG A 229 5.60 -26.71 -16.16
N LYS A 230 6.39 -27.16 -15.17
CA LYS A 230 6.24 -28.50 -14.56
C LYS A 230 4.88 -28.71 -13.90
N ARG A 231 4.18 -27.65 -13.50
CA ARG A 231 2.89 -27.70 -12.82
C ARG A 231 1.70 -27.30 -13.72
N GLY A 232 1.95 -27.06 -15.00
CA GLY A 232 0.88 -26.60 -15.91
C GLY A 232 0.36 -25.20 -15.60
N LEU A 233 1.11 -24.37 -14.87
CA LEU A 233 0.74 -23.00 -14.55
C LEU A 233 1.19 -22.03 -15.64
N LYS A 234 0.39 -21.02 -15.91
CA LYS A 234 0.83 -19.83 -16.65
C LYS A 234 1.46 -18.83 -15.70
N VAL A 235 2.26 -17.90 -16.22
CA VAL A 235 2.81 -16.79 -15.43
C VAL A 235 2.08 -15.52 -15.82
N VAL A 236 1.30 -14.95 -14.90
CA VAL A 236 0.62 -13.67 -15.07
C VAL A 236 1.44 -12.60 -14.35
N SER A 237 1.85 -11.55 -15.06
CA SER A 237 2.50 -10.39 -14.44
C SER A 237 1.61 -9.15 -14.50
N ALA A 238 1.48 -8.44 -13.38
CA ALA A 238 0.70 -7.21 -13.27
C ALA A 238 1.62 -6.02 -13.03
N ALA A 239 1.51 -4.99 -13.86
CA ALA A 239 2.21 -3.70 -13.79
C ALA A 239 3.75 -3.72 -13.84
N PHE A 240 4.39 -4.85 -13.57
CA PHE A 240 5.86 -4.99 -13.55
C PHE A 240 6.35 -6.00 -14.59
N PRO A 241 7.58 -5.82 -15.15
CA PRO A 241 8.14 -6.79 -16.08
C PRO A 241 8.56 -8.08 -15.35
N CYS A 242 8.30 -9.21 -16.00
CA CYS A 242 8.84 -10.51 -15.62
C CYS A 242 9.12 -11.28 -16.92
N GLU A 243 10.33 -11.84 -17.06
CA GLU A 243 10.75 -12.53 -18.30
C GLU A 243 10.02 -13.85 -18.49
N ALA A 244 9.62 -14.54 -17.42
CA ALA A 244 8.84 -15.77 -17.48
C ALA A 244 7.37 -15.56 -17.86
N THR A 245 6.93 -14.31 -18.05
CA THR A 245 5.52 -13.95 -18.23
C THR A 245 4.94 -14.53 -19.51
N THR A 246 3.79 -15.23 -19.37
CA THR A 246 2.93 -15.65 -20.49
C THR A 246 1.78 -14.67 -20.73
N HIS A 247 1.30 -13.98 -19.68
CA HIS A 247 0.22 -12.99 -19.74
C HIS A 247 0.64 -11.72 -18.99
N ARG A 248 0.80 -10.61 -19.70
CA ARG A 248 1.25 -9.34 -19.14
C ARG A 248 0.12 -8.32 -19.09
N LEU A 249 -0.16 -7.81 -17.90
CA LEU A 249 -1.22 -6.86 -17.64
C LEU A 249 -0.65 -5.52 -17.19
N TYR A 250 -0.78 -4.48 -18.03
CA TYR A 250 -0.34 -3.12 -17.69
C TYR A 250 -1.48 -2.18 -17.28
N SER A 251 -2.69 -2.47 -17.78
CA SER A 251 -3.86 -1.60 -17.61
C SER A 251 -5.01 -2.42 -17.04
N ILE A 252 -5.13 -2.47 -15.73
CA ILE A 252 -6.21 -3.13 -14.99
C ILE A 252 -6.77 -2.18 -13.95
N ASP A 253 -8.06 -2.31 -13.70
CA ASP A 253 -8.75 -1.58 -12.63
C ASP A 253 -8.24 -2.04 -11.26
N PRO A 254 -8.16 -1.16 -10.23
CA PRO A 254 -7.72 -1.56 -8.90
C PRO A 254 -8.50 -2.73 -8.29
N PHE A 255 -9.79 -2.83 -8.54
CA PHE A 255 -10.61 -3.92 -8.03
C PHE A 255 -10.41 -5.22 -8.83
N GLU A 256 -10.22 -5.12 -10.16
CA GLU A 256 -9.79 -6.25 -11.00
C GLU A 256 -8.40 -6.77 -10.59
N TRP A 257 -7.50 -5.89 -10.12
CA TRP A 257 -6.19 -6.28 -9.61
C TRP A 257 -6.31 -7.18 -8.37
N VAL A 258 -7.27 -6.93 -7.49
CA VAL A 258 -7.58 -7.81 -6.35
C VAL A 258 -7.97 -9.21 -6.80
N ASP A 259 -8.78 -9.32 -7.86
CA ASP A 259 -9.21 -10.62 -8.40
C ASP A 259 -8.04 -11.47 -8.90
N LEU A 260 -6.94 -10.85 -9.34
CA LEU A 260 -5.74 -11.59 -9.71
C LEU A 260 -5.15 -12.38 -8.52
N PHE A 261 -5.15 -11.80 -7.32
CA PHE A 261 -4.71 -12.51 -6.11
C PHE A 261 -5.69 -13.60 -5.70
N ARG A 262 -6.99 -13.30 -5.76
CA ARG A 262 -8.03 -14.27 -5.40
C ARG A 262 -7.96 -15.54 -6.24
N ARG A 263 -7.68 -15.41 -7.53
CA ARG A 263 -7.66 -16.52 -8.50
C ARG A 263 -6.28 -17.16 -8.70
N ALA A 264 -5.20 -16.55 -8.23
CA ALA A 264 -3.86 -17.12 -8.36
C ALA A 264 -3.72 -18.43 -7.59
N GLU A 265 -2.96 -19.37 -8.12
CA GLU A 265 -2.55 -20.60 -7.42
C GLU A 265 -1.42 -20.29 -6.41
N CYS A 266 -0.52 -19.37 -6.76
CA CYS A 266 0.56 -18.89 -5.91
C CYS A 266 1.02 -17.49 -6.34
N VAL A 267 1.76 -16.81 -5.46
CA VAL A 267 2.17 -15.42 -5.65
C VAL A 267 3.68 -15.24 -5.49
N VAL A 268 4.31 -14.51 -6.40
CA VAL A 268 5.68 -14.01 -6.28
C VAL A 268 5.62 -12.50 -6.26
N THR A 269 6.04 -11.87 -5.17
CA THR A 269 5.94 -10.43 -5.02
C THR A 269 7.16 -9.82 -4.33
N SER A 270 7.42 -8.52 -4.62
CA SER A 270 8.41 -7.71 -3.90
C SER A 270 7.80 -6.43 -3.31
N THR A 271 6.48 -6.31 -3.38
CA THR A 271 5.77 -5.12 -2.91
C THR A 271 5.04 -5.42 -1.60
N PHE A 272 4.95 -4.43 -0.73
CA PHE A 272 4.27 -4.56 0.56
C PHE A 272 2.80 -5.01 0.36
N HIS A 273 2.02 -4.30 -0.45
CA HIS A 273 0.62 -4.68 -0.67
C HIS A 273 0.46 -6.00 -1.43
N GLY A 274 1.43 -6.39 -2.28
CA GLY A 274 1.43 -7.73 -2.88
C GLY A 274 1.57 -8.84 -1.84
N LEU A 275 2.42 -8.64 -0.81
CA LEU A 275 2.53 -9.54 0.33
C LEU A 275 1.20 -9.59 1.11
N LEU A 276 0.63 -8.42 1.45
CA LEU A 276 -0.62 -8.36 2.23
C LEU A 276 -1.79 -9.05 1.52
N TYR A 277 -1.92 -8.88 0.19
CA TYR A 277 -2.98 -9.53 -0.57
C TYR A 277 -2.76 -11.04 -0.77
N ALA A 278 -1.51 -11.49 -0.89
CA ALA A 278 -1.20 -12.92 -0.89
C ALA A 278 -1.63 -13.58 0.44
N ILE A 279 -1.31 -12.95 1.57
CA ILE A 279 -1.73 -13.40 2.91
C ILE A 279 -3.27 -13.35 3.02
N LYS A 280 -3.90 -12.23 2.65
CA LYS A 280 -5.36 -12.05 2.75
C LYS A 280 -6.15 -13.13 2.02
N TYR A 281 -5.62 -13.64 0.90
CA TYR A 281 -6.25 -14.69 0.10
C TYR A 281 -5.65 -16.09 0.32
N ASN A 282 -4.88 -16.25 1.38
CA ASN A 282 -4.28 -17.54 1.78
C ASN A 282 -3.53 -18.20 0.62
N LYS A 283 -2.65 -17.43 -0.05
CA LYS A 283 -1.90 -17.93 -1.22
C LYS A 283 -0.50 -18.35 -0.84
N PRO A 284 -0.05 -19.53 -1.30
CA PRO A 284 1.37 -19.87 -1.30
C PRO A 284 2.17 -18.73 -1.92
N LEU A 285 3.24 -18.28 -1.26
CA LEU A 285 3.95 -17.08 -1.72
C LEU A 285 5.46 -17.16 -1.53
N VAL A 286 6.17 -16.40 -2.38
CA VAL A 286 7.54 -15.96 -2.17
C VAL A 286 7.57 -14.44 -2.12
N PHE A 287 8.17 -13.90 -1.06
CA PHE A 287 8.40 -12.47 -0.92
C PHE A 287 9.87 -12.12 -1.19
N MET A 288 10.11 -11.43 -2.29
CA MET A 288 11.44 -10.89 -2.63
C MET A 288 11.61 -9.56 -1.91
N VAL A 289 12.26 -9.57 -0.75
CA VAL A 289 12.44 -8.36 0.05
C VAL A 289 13.39 -7.39 -0.64
N ARG A 290 13.07 -6.11 -0.56
CA ARG A 290 13.88 -4.99 -1.07
C ARG A 290 14.08 -3.96 0.06
N PRO A 291 15.14 -3.12 0.01
CA PRO A 291 15.38 -2.13 1.05
C PRO A 291 14.13 -1.31 1.37
N ALA A 292 13.46 -0.73 0.38
CA ALA A 292 12.25 0.09 0.54
C ALA A 292 11.00 -0.67 1.05
N SER A 293 11.01 -2.02 1.08
CA SER A 293 9.90 -2.81 1.61
C SER A 293 10.23 -3.52 2.93
N ARG A 294 11.50 -3.61 3.31
CA ARG A 294 11.96 -4.40 4.46
C ARG A 294 11.29 -3.98 5.76
N ALA A 295 11.45 -2.74 6.17
CA ALA A 295 10.94 -2.25 7.45
C ALA A 295 9.42 -2.43 7.56
N LYS A 296 8.67 -2.00 6.56
CA LYS A 296 7.20 -2.03 6.55
C LYS A 296 6.59 -3.43 6.43
N SER A 297 7.33 -4.43 5.89
CA SER A 297 6.84 -5.82 5.77
C SER A 297 7.24 -6.71 6.94
N ALA A 298 8.26 -6.32 7.71
CA ALA A 298 8.83 -7.14 8.77
C ALA A 298 7.79 -7.59 9.82
N LEU A 299 6.91 -6.68 10.25
CA LEU A 299 5.87 -7.00 11.23
C LEU A 299 4.84 -8.00 10.68
N ALA A 300 4.37 -7.82 9.44
CA ALA A 300 3.43 -8.76 8.82
C ALA A 300 4.06 -10.15 8.63
N ILE A 301 5.31 -10.20 8.17
CA ILE A 301 6.07 -11.46 8.03
C ILE A 301 6.20 -12.15 9.38
N ALA A 302 6.58 -11.43 10.43
CA ALA A 302 6.77 -11.99 11.77
C ALA A 302 5.45 -12.50 12.38
N ARG A 303 4.38 -11.71 12.26
CA ARG A 303 3.06 -12.06 12.82
C ARG A 303 2.37 -13.23 12.11
N CYS A 304 2.71 -13.44 10.83
CA CYS A 304 2.18 -14.55 10.04
C CYS A 304 3.15 -15.77 9.99
N GLY A 305 4.33 -15.69 10.62
CA GLY A 305 5.29 -16.81 10.61
C GLY A 305 5.89 -17.10 9.23
N LEU A 306 6.09 -16.09 8.38
CA LEU A 306 6.48 -16.24 6.97
C LEU A 306 7.97 -15.96 6.69
N GLN A 307 8.84 -16.09 7.68
CA GLN A 307 10.28 -15.82 7.54
C GLN A 307 10.93 -16.73 6.50
N ASP A 308 10.49 -17.97 6.40
CA ASP A 308 10.93 -18.96 5.42
C ASP A 308 10.49 -18.65 3.97
N ARG A 309 9.54 -17.72 3.79
CA ARG A 309 9.04 -17.28 2.47
C ARG A 309 9.84 -16.11 1.88
N VAL A 310 10.80 -15.60 2.63
CA VAL A 310 11.57 -14.41 2.24
C VAL A 310 12.79 -14.81 1.42
N VAL A 311 12.99 -14.13 0.30
CA VAL A 311 14.19 -14.19 -0.51
C VAL A 311 14.84 -12.80 -0.54
N GLU A 312 16.09 -12.73 -0.10
CA GLU A 312 16.84 -11.47 -0.03
C GLU A 312 17.17 -10.92 -1.42
N GLU A 313 17.33 -9.59 -1.50
CA GLU A 313 17.76 -8.95 -2.74
C GLU A 313 19.11 -9.53 -3.22
N GLY A 314 19.19 -9.80 -4.52
CA GLY A 314 20.40 -10.41 -5.10
C GLY A 314 20.48 -11.95 -4.99
N GLN A 315 19.80 -12.58 -4.05
CA GLN A 315 19.82 -14.04 -3.93
C GLN A 315 19.03 -14.73 -5.06
N PRO A 316 19.52 -15.84 -5.62
CA PRO A 316 18.77 -16.63 -6.59
C PRO A 316 17.58 -17.35 -5.95
N PHE A 317 16.63 -17.79 -6.76
CA PHE A 317 15.65 -18.77 -6.31
C PHE A 317 16.32 -20.16 -6.27
N ALA A 318 16.43 -20.75 -5.08
CA ALA A 318 16.75 -22.17 -4.95
C ALA A 318 15.51 -22.98 -5.36
N PRO A 319 15.60 -23.96 -6.29
CA PRO A 319 14.42 -24.67 -6.80
C PRO A 319 13.57 -25.34 -5.72
N ASP A 320 14.18 -25.99 -4.74
CA ASP A 320 13.46 -26.69 -3.67
C ASP A 320 12.78 -25.70 -2.70
N HIS A 321 13.48 -24.60 -2.36
CA HIS A 321 12.90 -23.53 -1.56
C HIS A 321 11.72 -22.86 -2.29
N LEU A 322 11.87 -22.55 -3.58
CA LEU A 322 10.78 -22.00 -4.39
C LEU A 322 9.59 -22.98 -4.44
N HIS A 323 9.86 -24.28 -4.61
CA HIS A 323 8.83 -25.31 -4.61
C HIS A 323 8.06 -25.31 -3.29
N HIS A 324 8.77 -25.38 -2.15
CA HIS A 324 8.16 -25.33 -0.81
C HIS A 324 7.28 -24.09 -0.65
N CYS A 325 7.81 -22.90 -0.94
CA CYS A 325 7.09 -21.62 -0.79
C CYS A 325 5.84 -21.52 -1.66
N LEU A 326 5.89 -22.00 -2.90
CA LEU A 326 4.79 -21.84 -3.86
C LEU A 326 3.80 -23.01 -3.88
N THR A 327 3.97 -24.00 -3.01
CA THR A 327 3.02 -25.13 -2.89
C THR A 327 2.40 -25.26 -1.51
N ASN A 328 2.88 -24.51 -0.54
CA ASN A 328 2.39 -24.52 0.83
C ASN A 328 1.83 -23.13 1.19
N ALA A 329 0.63 -23.09 1.74
CA ALA A 329 -0.05 -21.86 2.19
C ALA A 329 -0.01 -21.68 3.73
N ASP A 330 0.68 -22.53 4.47
CA ASP A 330 0.77 -22.44 5.95
C ASP A 330 1.28 -21.04 6.35
N GLY A 331 0.61 -20.42 7.32
CA GLY A 331 0.89 -19.06 7.78
C GLY A 331 0.40 -17.94 6.85
N CYS A 332 -0.05 -18.27 5.62
CA CYS A 332 -0.58 -17.25 4.67
C CYS A 332 -2.03 -16.88 5.02
N GLU A 333 -2.26 -16.43 6.25
CA GLU A 333 -3.57 -15.96 6.70
C GLU A 333 -3.43 -14.74 7.63
N VAL A 334 -4.46 -13.90 7.62
CA VAL A 334 -4.50 -12.71 8.48
C VAL A 334 -4.80 -13.15 9.91
N PRO A 335 -3.94 -12.81 10.91
CA PRO A 335 -4.21 -13.13 12.31
C PRO A 335 -5.49 -12.42 12.80
N GLU A 336 -6.57 -13.18 12.98
CA GLU A 336 -7.91 -12.65 13.25
C GLU A 336 -7.99 -11.83 14.54
N GLN A 337 -7.29 -12.26 15.59
CA GLN A 337 -7.24 -11.50 16.85
C GLN A 337 -6.60 -10.12 16.64
N TRP A 338 -5.51 -10.04 15.88
CA TRP A 338 -4.84 -8.78 15.60
C TRP A 338 -5.72 -7.86 14.75
N ARG A 339 -6.43 -8.42 13.77
CA ARG A 339 -7.41 -7.69 12.94
C ARG A 339 -8.53 -7.09 13.79
N LYS A 340 -9.14 -7.89 14.71
CA LYS A 340 -10.21 -7.42 15.61
C LYS A 340 -9.73 -6.32 16.56
N GLN A 341 -8.56 -6.52 17.18
CA GLN A 341 -7.96 -5.49 18.05
C GLN A 341 -7.68 -4.19 17.29
N SER A 342 -7.20 -4.29 16.06
CA SER A 342 -6.91 -3.13 15.21
C SER A 342 -8.17 -2.35 14.84
N LEU A 343 -9.27 -3.04 14.54
CA LEU A 343 -10.56 -2.40 14.25
C LEU A 343 -11.11 -1.69 15.49
N GLU A 344 -10.97 -2.30 16.67
CA GLU A 344 -11.38 -1.72 17.94
C GLU A 344 -10.57 -0.46 18.29
N LEU A 345 -9.27 -0.47 18.08
CA LEU A 345 -8.41 0.71 18.23
C LEU A 345 -8.83 1.85 17.29
N LEU A 346 -9.19 1.54 16.04
CA LEU A 346 -9.75 2.52 15.12
C LEU A 346 -11.05 3.11 15.67
N ARG A 347 -11.98 2.27 16.17
CA ARG A 347 -13.25 2.71 16.76
C ARG A 347 -13.01 3.69 17.92
N LEU A 348 -12.18 3.31 18.88
CA LEU A 348 -11.85 4.14 20.05
C LEU A 348 -11.23 5.49 19.65
N SER A 349 -10.35 5.52 18.65
CA SER A 349 -9.72 6.75 18.19
C SER A 349 -10.69 7.71 17.48
N LEU A 350 -11.83 7.22 17.02
CA LEU A 350 -12.89 8.04 16.43
C LEU A 350 -13.89 8.55 17.47
N GLU A 351 -13.97 7.95 18.65
CA GLU A 351 -14.89 8.33 19.74
C GLU A 351 -14.25 9.30 20.74
N SER A 352 -12.95 9.15 20.99
CA SER A 352 -12.18 10.06 21.86
C SER A 352 -12.02 11.43 21.24
#